data_4bb9c9cc2788f2aec028d768b8d4964c
#
_entry.id   4bb9c9cc2788f2aec028d768b8d4964c
#
_cell.length_a   1.000
_cell.length_b   1.000
_cell.length_c   1.000
_cell.angle_alpha   90.00
_cell.angle_beta   90.00
_cell.angle_gamma   90.00
#
_symmetry.space_group_name_H-M   'P 1'
#
loop_
_entity.id
_entity.type
_entity.pdbx_description
1 polymer ?
#
loop_
_entity_poly.entity_id
_entity_poly.type
_entity_poly.pdbx_seq_one_letter_code
_entity_poly.pdbx_strand_id
1 'polypeptide(L)'
;MTDLLPLSTFFLIATRIGMTILFSPLEVIRRLPVQIRLILILLFSFFIMSNLNSTAQISGSLLAAFSAEFINAQLIYLALITCFGCFQVADQLIDFQNGLNGISVFKPGEGFDSISAHLLGMLAGLFFFASQGHHRVIKLLLLSFIAFPPGELIGESSMLQFIRQFALVWSLGMLIAAPLVFCLWLTEFCSGVLSRNMPQISPYFLILPLKVLLGFFIFYLLIDNMNPLFEKTFELGFQAWQEYLL
;
A
#
# COMPACT_ATOMS: atom_id res chain seq x y z
N MET A 1 23.26 7.85 34.35
CA MET A 1 21.94 8.00 33.71
C MET A 1 22.01 8.66 32.32
N THR A 2 23.05 9.45 32.05
CA THR A 2 23.25 10.14 30.75
C THR A 2 23.58 9.19 29.58
N ASP A 3 24.22 8.04 29.87
CA ASP A 3 24.69 7.10 28.84
C ASP A 3 23.56 6.18 28.29
N LEU A 4 22.40 6.11 28.95
CA LEU A 4 21.25 5.33 28.51
C LEU A 4 20.29 6.12 27.58
N LEU A 5 20.42 7.44 27.58
CA LEU A 5 19.58 8.31 26.75
C LEU A 5 19.78 8.08 25.24
N PRO A 6 21.00 7.97 24.70
CA PRO A 6 21.18 7.71 23.28
C PRO A 6 20.70 6.31 22.86
N LEU A 7 20.79 5.32 23.75
CA LEU A 7 20.34 3.97 23.48
C LEU A 7 18.80 3.88 23.43
N SER A 8 18.10 4.54 24.36
CA SER A 8 16.65 4.59 24.38
C SER A 8 16.08 5.33 23.15
N THR A 9 16.69 6.45 22.74
CA THR A 9 16.29 7.17 21.51
C THR A 9 16.50 6.32 20.27
N PHE A 10 17.59 5.57 20.19
CA PHE A 10 17.84 4.63 19.10
C PHE A 10 16.72 3.58 19.01
N PHE A 11 16.32 2.97 20.10
CA PHE A 11 15.25 1.98 20.12
C PHE A 11 13.89 2.58 19.77
N LEU A 12 13.57 3.81 20.19
CA LEU A 12 12.36 4.52 19.83
C LEU A 12 12.30 4.78 18.32
N ILE A 13 13.38 5.28 17.72
CA ILE A 13 13.52 5.46 16.28
C ILE A 13 13.39 4.13 15.55
N ALA A 14 14.05 3.08 16.05
CA ALA A 14 13.98 1.75 15.46
C ALA A 14 12.55 1.15 15.51
N THR A 15 11.76 1.48 16.52
CA THR A 15 10.37 1.04 16.63
C THR A 15 9.51 1.69 15.55
N ARG A 16 9.62 3.02 15.33
CA ARG A 16 8.87 3.75 14.30
C ARG A 16 9.22 3.25 12.89
N ILE A 17 10.52 3.10 12.58
CA ILE A 17 10.99 2.61 11.28
C ILE A 17 10.71 1.11 11.12
N GLY A 18 10.86 0.34 12.20
CA GLY A 18 10.70 -1.09 12.20
C GLY A 18 9.32 -1.52 11.73
N MET A 19 8.29 -0.90 12.27
CA MET A 19 6.91 -1.20 11.88
C MET A 19 6.65 -0.84 10.42
N THR A 20 7.14 0.29 9.93
CA THR A 20 6.94 0.72 8.55
C THR A 20 7.63 -0.19 7.55
N ILE A 21 8.82 -0.72 7.84
CA ILE A 21 9.58 -1.61 6.96
C ILE A 21 9.12 -3.06 7.08
N LEU A 22 8.86 -3.57 8.30
CA LEU A 22 8.45 -4.96 8.51
C LEU A 22 7.10 -5.27 7.87
N PHE A 23 6.16 -4.33 8.00
CA PHE A 23 4.80 -4.47 7.46
C PHE A 23 4.60 -3.70 6.16
N SER A 24 5.68 -3.24 5.51
CA SER A 24 5.60 -2.47 4.27
C SER A 24 4.66 -3.11 3.26
N PRO A 25 3.72 -2.35 2.66
CA PRO A 25 2.84 -2.82 1.60
C PRO A 25 3.57 -3.01 0.27
N LEU A 26 4.82 -2.55 0.16
CA LEU A 26 5.66 -2.72 -1.00
C LEU A 26 6.04 -4.19 -1.17
N GLU A 27 5.56 -4.81 -2.23
CA GLU A 27 5.79 -6.23 -2.51
C GLU A 27 7.30 -6.56 -2.62
N VAL A 28 8.08 -5.63 -3.14
CA VAL A 28 9.54 -5.74 -3.24
C VAL A 28 10.18 -5.89 -1.86
N ILE A 29 9.75 -5.11 -0.86
CA ILE A 29 10.26 -5.20 0.51
C ILE A 29 9.72 -6.45 1.20
N ARG A 30 8.48 -6.82 0.93
CA ARG A 30 7.82 -7.99 1.52
C ARG A 30 8.49 -9.31 1.08
N ARG A 31 9.07 -9.36 -0.12
CA ARG A 31 9.83 -10.52 -0.63
C ARG A 31 11.22 -10.67 -0.03
N LEU A 32 11.76 -9.61 0.62
CA LEU A 32 13.05 -9.70 1.28
C LEU A 32 12.96 -10.58 2.54
N PRO A 33 13.94 -11.44 2.80
CA PRO A 33 14.00 -12.20 4.03
C PRO A 33 14.04 -11.26 5.24
N VAL A 34 13.43 -11.70 6.36
CA VAL A 34 13.28 -10.88 7.58
C VAL A 34 14.62 -10.36 8.09
N GLN A 35 15.69 -11.13 7.93
CA GLN A 35 17.05 -10.76 8.32
C GLN A 35 17.54 -9.49 7.61
N ILE A 36 17.30 -9.39 6.29
CA ILE A 36 17.68 -8.20 5.50
C ILE A 36 16.83 -7.01 5.92
N ARG A 37 15.54 -7.19 6.19
CA ARG A 37 14.67 -6.12 6.69
C ARG A 37 15.14 -5.59 8.05
N LEU A 38 15.55 -6.47 8.96
CA LEU A 38 16.09 -6.06 10.26
C LEU A 38 17.40 -5.26 10.11
N ILE A 39 18.29 -5.68 9.21
CA ILE A 39 19.53 -4.93 8.93
C ILE A 39 19.21 -3.54 8.40
N LEU A 40 18.26 -3.44 7.46
CA LEU A 40 17.81 -2.16 6.92
C LEU A 40 17.23 -1.24 8.01
N ILE A 41 16.41 -1.78 8.91
CA ILE A 41 15.85 -1.04 10.04
C ILE A 41 16.95 -0.46 10.92
N LEU A 42 17.92 -1.27 11.30
CA LEU A 42 19.04 -0.82 12.13
C LEU A 42 19.90 0.25 11.42
N LEU A 43 20.16 0.06 10.13
CA LEU A 43 20.95 0.99 9.34
C LEU A 43 20.25 2.35 9.18
N PHE A 44 18.94 2.35 8.84
CA PHE A 44 18.16 3.58 8.75
C PHE A 44 18.01 4.25 10.12
N SER A 45 17.81 3.48 11.19
CA SER A 45 17.72 4.03 12.56
C SER A 45 19.01 4.72 12.98
N PHE A 46 20.15 4.12 12.66
CA PHE A 46 21.45 4.72 12.92
C PHE A 46 21.68 5.98 12.09
N PHE A 47 21.31 5.95 10.82
CA PHE A 47 21.41 7.11 9.91
C PHE A 47 20.55 8.28 10.40
N ILE A 48 19.31 8.01 10.79
CA ILE A 48 18.41 9.05 11.31
C ILE A 48 18.92 9.59 12.63
N MET A 49 19.36 8.74 13.55
CA MET A 49 19.92 9.17 14.82
C MET A 49 21.14 10.09 14.63
N SER A 50 22.00 9.80 13.65
CA SER A 50 23.18 10.63 13.37
C SER A 50 22.84 12.00 12.78
N ASN A 51 21.68 12.15 12.14
CA ASN A 51 21.21 13.41 11.55
C ASN A 51 20.23 14.19 12.44
N LEU A 52 19.65 13.54 13.45
CA LEU A 52 18.81 14.20 14.43
C LEU A 52 19.66 14.86 15.50
N ASN A 53 19.73 16.20 15.48
CA ASN A 53 20.38 16.99 16.52
C ASN A 53 19.58 17.07 17.84
N SER A 54 18.37 16.49 17.88
CA SER A 54 17.49 16.49 19.03
C SER A 54 17.63 15.18 19.82
N THR A 55 18.22 15.26 21.00
CA THR A 55 18.07 14.21 22.01
C THR A 55 16.61 14.15 22.45
N ALA A 56 15.99 12.96 22.37
CA ALA A 56 14.63 12.76 22.82
C ALA A 56 14.50 13.25 24.28
N GLN A 57 13.68 14.24 24.51
CA GLN A 57 13.25 14.60 25.86
C GLN A 57 12.15 13.61 26.26
N ILE A 58 12.55 12.51 26.88
CA ILE A 58 11.59 11.53 27.41
C ILE A 58 10.96 12.18 28.65
N SER A 59 9.83 12.89 28.44
CA SER A 59 9.07 13.57 29.49
C SER A 59 8.13 12.64 30.27
N GLY A 60 8.37 11.32 30.24
CA GLY A 60 7.50 10.33 30.90
C GLY A 60 8.18 8.98 31.14
N SER A 61 7.37 7.96 31.42
CA SER A 61 7.87 6.59 31.51
C SER A 61 8.31 6.09 30.14
N LEU A 62 9.42 5.33 30.08
CA LEU A 62 9.91 4.70 28.84
C LEU A 62 8.80 3.90 28.12
N LEU A 63 7.92 3.29 28.90
CA LEU A 63 6.81 2.49 28.38
C LEU A 63 5.78 3.35 27.64
N ALA A 64 5.49 4.56 28.14
CA ALA A 64 4.61 5.53 27.48
C ALA A 64 5.24 6.03 26.16
N ALA A 65 6.55 6.30 26.15
CA ALA A 65 7.27 6.70 24.94
C ALA A 65 7.25 5.59 23.86
N PHE A 66 7.46 4.32 24.26
CA PHE A 66 7.34 3.19 23.33
C PHE A 66 5.92 3.01 22.77
N SER A 67 4.89 3.17 23.61
CA SER A 67 3.50 3.08 23.13
C SER A 67 3.15 4.20 22.15
N ALA A 68 3.63 5.42 22.39
CA ALA A 68 3.47 6.54 21.47
C ALA A 68 4.15 6.26 20.12
N GLU A 69 5.39 5.77 20.15
CA GLU A 69 6.12 5.41 18.92
C GLU A 69 5.45 4.28 18.14
N PHE A 70 4.89 3.31 18.84
CA PHE A 70 4.14 2.23 18.21
C PHE A 70 2.89 2.76 17.49
N ILE A 71 2.14 3.67 18.11
CA ILE A 71 0.96 4.29 17.51
C ILE A 71 1.38 5.15 16.30
N ASN A 72 2.42 5.97 16.44
CA ASN A 72 2.94 6.78 15.34
C ASN A 72 3.39 5.91 14.16
N ALA A 73 4.06 4.80 14.43
CA ALA A 73 4.49 3.84 13.42
C ALA A 73 3.30 3.20 12.69
N GLN A 74 2.21 2.89 13.42
CA GLN A 74 0.99 2.36 12.83
C GLN A 74 0.30 3.38 11.93
N LEU A 75 0.29 4.66 12.30
CA LEU A 75 -0.27 5.72 11.45
C LEU A 75 0.51 5.87 10.14
N ILE A 76 1.85 5.86 10.22
CA ILE A 76 2.71 5.92 9.03
C ILE A 76 2.51 4.67 8.15
N TYR A 77 2.43 3.49 8.76
CA TYR A 77 2.13 2.25 8.05
C TYR A 77 0.77 2.31 7.33
N LEU A 78 -0.27 2.79 8.03
CA LEU A 78 -1.59 2.97 7.43
C LEU A 78 -1.57 3.97 6.27
N ALA A 79 -0.80 5.05 6.37
CA ALA A 79 -0.61 6.00 5.27
C ALA A 79 0.03 5.34 4.04
N LEU A 80 1.04 4.50 4.24
CA LEU A 80 1.65 3.73 3.15
C LEU A 80 0.67 2.70 2.57
N ILE A 81 -0.07 1.98 3.42
CA ILE A 81 -1.02 0.97 2.93
C ILE A 81 -2.17 1.60 2.16
N THR A 82 -2.58 2.83 2.47
CA THR A 82 -3.60 3.52 1.67
C THR A 82 -3.11 3.81 0.26
N CYS A 83 -1.86 4.28 0.10
CA CYS A 83 -1.29 4.56 -1.22
C CYS A 83 -1.21 3.31 -2.11
N PHE A 84 -0.86 2.16 -1.55
CA PHE A 84 -0.73 0.90 -2.30
C PHE A 84 -2.02 0.07 -2.29
N GLY A 85 -2.85 0.21 -1.26
CA GLY A 85 -4.09 -0.53 -1.10
C GLY A 85 -5.12 -0.24 -2.20
N CYS A 86 -5.12 0.97 -2.77
CA CYS A 86 -6.00 1.28 -3.89
C CYS A 86 -5.75 0.37 -5.09
N PHE A 87 -4.49 0.04 -5.37
CA PHE A 87 -4.12 -0.87 -6.46
C PHE A 87 -4.49 -2.32 -6.12
N GLN A 88 -4.33 -2.73 -4.86
CA GLN A 88 -4.75 -4.05 -4.40
C GLN A 88 -6.27 -4.23 -4.50
N VAL A 89 -7.04 -3.21 -4.17
CA VAL A 89 -8.51 -3.24 -4.31
C VAL A 89 -8.91 -3.31 -5.77
N ALA A 90 -8.29 -2.49 -6.63
CA ALA A 90 -8.54 -2.52 -8.06
C ALA A 90 -8.28 -3.91 -8.64
N ASP A 91 -7.18 -4.52 -8.25
CA ASP A 91 -6.73 -5.83 -8.66
C ASP A 91 -7.71 -6.93 -8.24
N GLN A 92 -8.12 -6.94 -6.98
CA GLN A 92 -9.10 -7.89 -6.45
C GLN A 92 -10.46 -7.79 -7.16
N LEU A 93 -10.90 -6.56 -7.49
CA LEU A 93 -12.13 -6.35 -8.25
C LEU A 93 -12.03 -6.90 -9.67
N ILE A 94 -10.90 -6.71 -10.32
CA ILE A 94 -10.63 -7.22 -11.66
C ILE A 94 -10.63 -8.75 -11.66
N ASP A 95 -9.99 -9.36 -10.70
CA ASP A 95 -9.92 -10.82 -10.55
C ASP A 95 -11.28 -11.45 -10.25
N PHE A 96 -12.01 -10.81 -9.35
CA PHE A 96 -13.37 -11.23 -9.06
C PHE A 96 -14.23 -11.25 -10.33
N GLN A 97 -14.10 -10.19 -11.13
CA GLN A 97 -14.89 -10.06 -12.36
C GLN A 97 -14.40 -11.01 -13.48
N ASN A 98 -13.11 -11.30 -13.54
CA ASN A 98 -12.54 -12.30 -14.48
C ASN A 98 -12.90 -13.74 -14.11
N GLY A 99 -13.39 -13.99 -12.90
CA GLY A 99 -13.67 -15.36 -12.41
C GLY A 99 -12.41 -16.16 -12.07
N LEU A 100 -11.25 -15.51 -11.98
CA LEU A 100 -9.97 -16.14 -11.66
C LEU A 100 -9.88 -16.57 -10.19
N ASN A 101 -10.76 -16.04 -9.31
CA ASN A 101 -10.85 -16.45 -7.92
C ASN A 101 -11.13 -17.95 -7.73
N GLY A 102 -11.77 -18.62 -8.70
CA GLY A 102 -11.98 -20.05 -8.68
C GLY A 102 -10.69 -20.88 -8.75
N ILE A 103 -9.62 -20.32 -9.30
CA ILE A 103 -8.34 -20.99 -9.44
C ILE A 103 -7.60 -21.08 -8.11
N SER A 104 -7.82 -20.13 -7.22
CA SER A 104 -7.23 -20.11 -5.87
C SER A 104 -7.69 -21.28 -4.99
N VAL A 105 -8.87 -21.83 -5.27
CA VAL A 105 -9.41 -23.02 -4.57
C VAL A 105 -8.55 -24.27 -4.85
N PHE A 106 -7.83 -24.31 -5.97
CA PHE A 106 -6.97 -25.43 -6.35
C PHE A 106 -5.55 -25.36 -5.77
N LYS A 107 -5.19 -24.27 -5.07
CA LYS A 107 -3.92 -24.12 -4.34
C LYS A 107 -4.16 -23.88 -2.85
N PRO A 108 -4.55 -24.90 -2.08
CA PRO A 108 -4.69 -24.77 -0.63
C PRO A 108 -3.30 -24.62 0.00
N GLY A 109 -3.03 -23.44 0.57
CA GLY A 109 -1.78 -23.18 1.30
C GLY A 109 -0.98 -21.95 0.84
N GLU A 110 -1.11 -21.53 -0.40
CA GLU A 110 -0.67 -20.19 -0.81
C GLU A 110 -1.91 -19.30 -0.70
N GLY A 111 -1.81 -18.19 0.06
CA GLY A 111 -2.95 -17.30 0.28
C GLY A 111 -3.65 -16.91 -1.03
N PHE A 112 -4.82 -16.32 -0.95
CA PHE A 112 -5.69 -15.90 -2.08
C PHE A 112 -5.02 -14.91 -3.06
N ASP A 113 -3.73 -15.09 -3.32
CA ASP A 113 -2.97 -14.26 -4.25
C ASP A 113 -3.35 -14.68 -5.67
N SER A 114 -4.19 -13.87 -6.27
CA SER A 114 -4.60 -13.99 -7.66
C SER A 114 -3.44 -13.70 -8.61
N ILE A 115 -3.48 -14.30 -9.80
CA ILE A 115 -2.44 -14.13 -10.83
C ILE A 115 -2.41 -12.69 -11.35
N SER A 116 -3.56 -12.01 -11.46
CA SER A 116 -3.63 -10.62 -11.90
C SER A 116 -3.29 -9.64 -10.78
N ALA A 117 -3.54 -9.99 -9.49
CA ALA A 117 -3.15 -9.20 -8.34
C ALA A 117 -1.65 -8.90 -8.31
N HIS A 118 -0.85 -9.81 -8.81
CA HIS A 118 0.59 -9.58 -8.92
C HIS A 118 0.98 -8.60 -10.02
N LEU A 119 0.22 -8.51 -11.11
CA LEU A 119 0.56 -7.62 -12.23
C LEU A 119 0.38 -6.15 -11.89
N LEU A 120 -0.77 -5.78 -11.33
CA LEU A 120 -1.06 -4.39 -10.96
C LEU A 120 -0.18 -3.95 -9.78
N GLY A 121 0.02 -4.81 -8.80
CA GLY A 121 0.93 -4.56 -7.69
C GLY A 121 2.39 -4.39 -8.13
N MET A 122 2.87 -5.20 -9.09
CA MET A 122 4.20 -5.04 -9.68
C MET A 122 4.31 -3.75 -10.50
N LEU A 123 3.29 -3.41 -11.28
CA LEU A 123 3.24 -2.15 -12.02
C LEU A 123 3.23 -0.96 -11.06
N ALA A 124 2.41 -0.98 -10.01
CA ALA A 124 2.41 0.05 -9.00
C ALA A 124 3.78 0.20 -8.33
N GLY A 125 4.46 -0.91 -8.03
CA GLY A 125 5.83 -0.92 -7.52
C GLY A 125 6.83 -0.31 -8.51
N LEU A 126 6.76 -0.66 -9.79
CA LEU A 126 7.59 -0.08 -10.85
C LEU A 126 7.39 1.43 -10.97
N PHE A 127 6.14 1.88 -11.02
CA PHE A 127 5.80 3.31 -11.05
C PHE A 127 6.28 4.04 -9.81
N PHE A 128 6.13 3.45 -8.64
CA PHE A 128 6.63 4.01 -7.40
C PHE A 128 8.14 4.27 -7.45
N PHE A 129 8.91 3.31 -7.94
CA PHE A 129 10.36 3.49 -8.10
C PHE A 129 10.72 4.46 -9.22
N ALA A 130 10.01 4.42 -10.35
CA ALA A 130 10.22 5.33 -11.47
C ALA A 130 9.92 6.79 -11.09
N SER A 131 8.88 7.04 -10.29
CA SER A 131 8.53 8.37 -9.76
C SER A 131 9.37 8.80 -8.55
N GLN A 132 10.44 8.07 -8.23
CA GLN A 132 11.29 8.32 -7.05
C GLN A 132 10.51 8.31 -5.71
N GLY A 133 9.43 7.56 -5.63
CA GLY A 133 8.60 7.46 -4.45
C GLY A 133 9.36 7.00 -3.19
N HIS A 134 10.39 6.16 -3.35
CA HIS A 134 11.27 5.73 -2.26
C HIS A 134 12.01 6.92 -1.60
N HIS A 135 12.47 7.90 -2.39
CA HIS A 135 13.06 9.12 -1.84
C HIS A 135 12.04 9.96 -1.07
N ARG A 136 10.81 10.05 -1.60
CA ARG A 136 9.72 10.78 -0.93
C ARG A 136 9.36 10.12 0.40
N VAL A 137 9.28 8.79 0.46
CA VAL A 137 9.01 8.05 1.72
C VAL A 137 10.11 8.28 2.75
N ILE A 138 11.38 8.19 2.36
CA ILE A 138 12.50 8.45 3.28
C ILE A 138 12.46 9.89 3.79
N LYS A 139 12.21 10.86 2.92
CA LYS A 139 12.09 12.27 3.28
C LYS A 139 10.93 12.49 4.27
N LEU A 140 9.77 11.88 4.04
CA LEU A 140 8.62 11.98 4.93
C LEU A 140 8.85 11.31 6.29
N LEU A 141 9.55 10.17 6.31
CA LEU A 141 9.99 9.55 7.55
C LEU A 141 10.90 10.49 8.36
N LEU A 142 11.87 11.12 7.71
CA LEU A 142 12.74 12.13 8.36
C LEU A 142 11.93 13.31 8.89
N LEU A 143 11.02 13.86 8.09
CA LEU A 143 10.13 14.94 8.50
C LEU A 143 9.24 14.54 9.69
N SER A 144 8.79 13.30 9.75
CA SER A 144 7.99 12.81 10.88
C SER A 144 8.73 12.86 12.22
N PHE A 145 10.06 12.70 12.22
CA PHE A 145 10.89 12.83 13.42
C PHE A 145 11.19 14.28 13.79
N ILE A 146 11.13 15.20 12.81
CA ILE A 146 11.30 16.63 13.04
C ILE A 146 10.00 17.22 13.60
N ALA A 147 8.85 16.84 13.03
CA ALA A 147 7.54 17.30 13.46
C ALA A 147 7.11 16.72 14.81
N PHE A 148 7.38 15.45 15.02
CA PHE A 148 7.06 14.71 16.25
C PHE A 148 8.33 14.02 16.77
N PRO A 149 9.04 14.68 17.72
CA PRO A 149 10.23 14.12 18.34
C PRO A 149 9.99 12.72 18.91
N PRO A 150 11.04 11.88 19.03
CA PRO A 150 10.89 10.53 19.56
C PRO A 150 10.28 10.53 20.97
N GLY A 151 9.16 9.80 21.14
CA GLY A 151 8.41 9.68 22.39
C GLY A 151 7.17 10.55 22.49
N GLU A 152 6.91 11.41 21.50
CA GLU A 152 5.68 12.22 21.44
C GLU A 152 4.63 11.56 20.52
N LEU A 153 3.36 11.70 20.92
CA LEU A 153 2.23 11.17 20.15
C LEU A 153 1.77 12.18 19.10
N ILE A 154 1.43 11.70 17.91
CA ILE A 154 0.80 12.49 16.84
C ILE A 154 -0.55 13.01 17.34
N GLY A 155 -0.85 14.30 17.10
CA GLY A 155 -2.06 14.96 17.59
C GLY A 155 -3.36 14.40 16.98
N GLU A 156 -4.48 14.57 17.70
CA GLU A 156 -5.81 14.11 17.28
C GLU A 156 -6.30 14.72 15.96
N SER A 157 -5.95 15.97 15.67
CA SER A 157 -6.31 16.65 14.41
C SER A 157 -5.72 15.93 13.19
N SER A 158 -4.49 15.47 13.30
CA SER A 158 -3.80 14.69 12.27
C SER A 158 -4.49 13.35 12.03
N MET A 159 -5.00 12.71 13.08
CA MET A 159 -5.68 11.42 12.99
C MET A 159 -6.99 11.49 12.18
N LEU A 160 -7.75 12.57 12.33
CA LEU A 160 -9.03 12.77 11.65
C LEU A 160 -8.85 13.05 10.15
N GLN A 161 -7.84 13.82 9.80
CA GLN A 161 -7.44 14.06 8.42
C GLN A 161 -7.01 12.74 7.76
N PHE A 162 -6.23 11.93 8.47
CA PHE A 162 -5.81 10.62 8.00
C PHE A 162 -6.99 9.72 7.56
N ILE A 163 -8.07 9.68 8.37
CA ILE A 163 -9.28 8.91 8.03
C ILE A 163 -9.93 9.44 6.74
N ARG A 164 -9.99 10.76 6.55
CA ARG A 164 -10.53 11.37 5.33
C ARG A 164 -9.72 10.97 4.10
N GLN A 165 -8.40 10.96 4.24
CA GLN A 165 -7.51 10.60 3.15
C GLN A 165 -7.63 9.13 2.77
N PHE A 166 -7.76 8.25 3.75
CA PHE A 166 -8.03 6.84 3.52
C PHE A 166 -9.25 6.65 2.59
N ALA A 167 -10.34 7.36 2.87
CA ALA A 167 -11.55 7.30 2.04
C ALA A 167 -11.32 7.82 0.62
N LEU A 168 -10.53 8.88 0.43
CA LEU A 168 -10.20 9.43 -0.89
C LEU A 168 -9.36 8.44 -1.72
N VAL A 169 -8.32 7.89 -1.13
CA VAL A 169 -7.43 6.95 -1.84
C VAL A 169 -8.19 5.67 -2.21
N TRP A 170 -9.07 5.19 -1.33
CA TRP A 170 -9.93 4.05 -1.61
C TRP A 170 -10.87 4.31 -2.81
N SER A 171 -11.46 5.50 -2.88
CA SER A 171 -12.31 5.89 -4.01
C SER A 171 -11.54 5.97 -5.33
N LEU A 172 -10.26 6.36 -5.29
CA LEU A 172 -9.39 6.35 -6.47
C LEU A 172 -9.09 4.93 -6.95
N GLY A 173 -8.90 3.98 -6.05
CA GLY A 173 -8.74 2.56 -6.40
C GLY A 173 -9.94 2.00 -7.16
N MET A 174 -11.15 2.32 -6.68
CA MET A 174 -12.39 1.99 -7.39
C MET A 174 -12.45 2.64 -8.79
N LEU A 175 -12.03 3.90 -8.92
CA LEU A 175 -12.02 4.62 -10.19
C LEU A 175 -11.03 3.99 -11.19
N ILE A 176 -9.87 3.53 -10.74
CA ILE A 176 -8.88 2.83 -11.58
C ILE A 176 -9.45 1.52 -12.13
N ALA A 177 -10.16 0.77 -11.30
CA ALA A 177 -10.76 -0.50 -11.69
C ALA A 177 -12.01 -0.34 -12.58
N ALA A 178 -12.73 0.78 -12.43
CA ALA A 178 -14.06 0.98 -13.02
C ALA A 178 -14.15 0.66 -14.52
N PRO A 179 -13.28 1.17 -15.41
CA PRO A 179 -13.44 0.93 -16.85
C PRO A 179 -13.30 -0.55 -17.21
N LEU A 180 -12.39 -1.26 -16.56
CA LEU A 180 -12.14 -2.66 -16.82
C LEU A 180 -13.25 -3.54 -16.24
N VAL A 181 -13.67 -3.27 -15.02
CA VAL A 181 -14.78 -3.95 -14.35
C VAL A 181 -16.08 -3.76 -15.16
N PHE A 182 -16.33 -2.54 -15.66
CA PHE A 182 -17.51 -2.26 -16.46
C PHE A 182 -17.53 -3.05 -17.78
N CYS A 183 -16.42 -3.13 -18.49
CA CYS A 183 -16.31 -3.91 -19.71
C CYS A 183 -16.49 -5.42 -19.47
N LEU A 184 -15.93 -5.94 -18.39
CA LEU A 184 -16.10 -7.34 -18.01
C LEU A 184 -17.55 -7.65 -17.59
N TRP A 185 -18.20 -6.73 -16.88
CA TRP A 185 -19.61 -6.84 -16.52
C TRP A 185 -20.52 -6.84 -17.75
N LEU A 186 -20.22 -6.00 -18.76
CA LEU A 186 -20.92 -6.02 -20.05
C LEU A 186 -20.79 -7.39 -20.75
N THR A 187 -19.61 -7.98 -20.75
CA THR A 187 -19.42 -9.33 -21.30
C THR A 187 -20.24 -10.38 -20.56
N GLU A 188 -20.39 -10.27 -19.25
CA GLU A 188 -21.26 -11.14 -18.46
C GLU A 188 -22.73 -10.97 -18.82
N PHE A 189 -23.16 -9.74 -18.95
CA PHE A 189 -24.53 -9.43 -19.37
C PHE A 189 -24.83 -10.00 -20.76
N CYS A 190 -23.95 -9.78 -21.74
CA CYS A 190 -24.08 -10.37 -23.09
C CYS A 190 -24.14 -11.89 -23.04
N SER A 191 -23.35 -12.51 -22.16
CA SER A 191 -23.35 -13.96 -21.98
C SER A 191 -24.68 -14.49 -21.46
N GLY A 192 -25.28 -13.76 -20.50
CA GLY A 192 -26.59 -14.11 -19.95
C GLY A 192 -27.69 -14.06 -21.02
N VAL A 193 -27.65 -13.06 -21.92
CA VAL A 193 -28.56 -12.97 -23.04
C VAL A 193 -28.33 -14.11 -24.03
N LEU A 194 -27.09 -14.46 -24.31
CA LEU A 194 -26.72 -15.56 -25.22
C LEU A 194 -27.22 -16.92 -24.69
N SER A 195 -27.03 -17.16 -23.38
CA SER A 195 -27.48 -18.41 -22.74
C SER A 195 -29.00 -18.60 -22.80
N ARG A 196 -29.75 -17.50 -22.78
CA ARG A 196 -31.20 -17.54 -22.91
C ARG A 196 -31.64 -17.90 -24.32
N ASN A 197 -30.91 -17.44 -25.36
CA ASN A 197 -31.25 -17.65 -26.74
C ASN A 197 -30.73 -18.99 -27.32
N MET A 198 -29.62 -19.51 -26.75
CA MET A 198 -28.97 -20.75 -27.19
C MET A 198 -28.70 -21.68 -26.01
N PRO A 199 -29.73 -22.31 -25.43
CA PRO A 199 -29.55 -23.18 -24.23
C PRO A 199 -28.78 -24.48 -24.51
N GLN A 200 -28.58 -24.84 -25.78
CA GLN A 200 -27.86 -26.04 -26.20
C GLN A 200 -26.32 -25.93 -26.01
N ILE A 201 -25.81 -24.72 -26.02
CA ILE A 201 -24.37 -24.46 -25.80
C ILE A 201 -24.24 -23.96 -24.37
N SER A 202 -23.44 -24.62 -23.54
CA SER A 202 -23.12 -24.09 -22.22
C SER A 202 -22.22 -22.86 -22.40
N PRO A 203 -22.77 -21.63 -22.43
CA PRO A 203 -21.99 -20.43 -22.75
C PRO A 203 -20.94 -20.15 -21.69
N TYR A 204 -21.14 -20.67 -20.49
CA TYR A 204 -20.22 -20.48 -19.36
C TYR A 204 -18.80 -20.94 -19.68
N PHE A 205 -18.62 -22.13 -20.29
CA PHE A 205 -17.29 -22.66 -20.62
C PHE A 205 -16.57 -21.86 -21.72
N LEU A 206 -17.33 -21.22 -22.61
CA LEU A 206 -16.78 -20.44 -23.72
C LEU A 206 -16.45 -19.01 -23.29
N ILE A 207 -17.21 -18.47 -22.34
CA ILE A 207 -17.08 -17.09 -21.88
C ILE A 207 -15.94 -16.93 -20.88
N LEU A 208 -15.64 -17.92 -20.08
CA LEU A 208 -14.56 -17.84 -19.08
C LEU A 208 -13.20 -17.55 -19.73
N PRO A 209 -12.70 -18.28 -20.73
CA PRO A 209 -11.46 -17.94 -21.43
C PRO A 209 -11.57 -16.63 -22.22
N LEU A 210 -12.76 -16.31 -22.78
CA LEU A 210 -12.98 -15.06 -23.49
C LEU A 210 -12.89 -13.86 -22.57
N LYS A 211 -13.43 -13.94 -21.34
CA LYS A 211 -13.32 -12.90 -20.32
C LYS A 211 -11.87 -12.62 -19.94
N VAL A 212 -11.10 -13.67 -19.71
CA VAL A 212 -9.69 -13.53 -19.36
C VAL A 212 -8.92 -12.83 -20.49
N LEU A 213 -9.17 -13.24 -21.74
CA LEU A 213 -8.53 -12.63 -22.92
C LEU A 213 -8.95 -11.17 -23.07
N LEU A 214 -10.24 -10.86 -22.96
CA LEU A 214 -10.76 -9.49 -22.99
C LEU A 214 -10.23 -8.66 -21.84
N GLY A 215 -10.12 -9.21 -20.63
CA GLY A 215 -9.57 -8.54 -19.48
C GLY A 215 -8.12 -8.08 -19.72
N PHE A 216 -7.27 -8.95 -20.23
CA PHE A 216 -5.90 -8.60 -20.59
C PHE A 216 -5.82 -7.62 -21.76
N PHE A 217 -6.69 -7.75 -22.76
CA PHE A 217 -6.75 -6.84 -23.91
C PHE A 217 -7.14 -5.43 -23.47
N ILE A 218 -8.18 -5.29 -22.65
CA ILE A 218 -8.61 -3.99 -22.13
C ILE A 218 -7.54 -3.40 -21.21
N PHE A 219 -6.91 -4.23 -20.39
CA PHE A 219 -5.81 -3.81 -19.53
C PHE A 219 -4.64 -3.25 -20.35
N TYR A 220 -4.29 -3.92 -21.47
CA TYR A 220 -3.28 -3.42 -22.41
C TYR A 220 -3.65 -2.06 -23.00
N LEU A 221 -4.91 -1.85 -23.40
CA LEU A 221 -5.37 -0.56 -23.94
C LEU A 221 -5.37 0.56 -22.89
N LEU A 222 -5.57 0.22 -21.63
CA LEU A 222 -5.62 1.18 -20.54
C LEU A 222 -4.25 1.54 -19.98
N ILE A 223 -3.21 0.74 -20.23
CA ILE A 223 -1.90 0.88 -19.58
C ILE A 223 -1.28 2.26 -19.83
N ASP A 224 -1.43 2.81 -21.02
CA ASP A 224 -0.92 4.14 -21.37
C ASP A 224 -1.63 5.27 -20.61
N ASN A 225 -2.92 5.08 -20.33
CA ASN A 225 -3.74 6.03 -19.57
C ASN A 225 -3.60 5.84 -18.04
N MET A 226 -3.04 4.74 -17.59
CA MET A 226 -2.83 4.47 -16.15
C MET A 226 -1.68 5.29 -15.56
N ASN A 227 -0.66 5.65 -16.37
CA ASN A 227 0.48 6.43 -15.91
C ASN A 227 0.09 7.70 -15.12
N PRO A 228 -0.76 8.60 -15.66
CA PRO A 228 -1.16 9.81 -14.94
C PRO A 228 -2.03 9.50 -13.70
N LEU A 229 -2.77 8.39 -13.71
CA LEU A 229 -3.56 7.95 -12.56
C LEU A 229 -2.68 7.46 -11.43
N PHE A 230 -1.63 6.69 -11.73
CA PHE A 230 -0.63 6.25 -10.74
C PHE A 230 0.07 7.45 -10.11
N GLU A 231 0.54 8.37 -10.95
CA GLU A 231 1.23 9.58 -10.50
C GLU A 231 0.34 10.42 -9.59
N LYS A 232 -0.89 10.70 -10.02
CA LYS A 232 -1.88 11.44 -9.22
C LYS A 232 -2.22 10.76 -7.89
N THR A 233 -2.34 9.43 -7.88
CA THR A 233 -2.64 8.68 -6.65
C THR A 233 -1.50 8.77 -5.66
N PHE A 234 -0.26 8.61 -6.13
CA PHE A 234 0.92 8.76 -5.27
C PHE A 234 1.11 10.20 -4.82
N GLU A 235 0.90 11.19 -5.69
CA GLU A 235 0.98 12.61 -5.31
C GLU A 235 -0.03 12.96 -4.23
N LEU A 236 -1.29 12.59 -4.40
CA LEU A 236 -2.32 12.83 -3.39
C LEU A 236 -1.99 12.14 -2.06
N GLY A 237 -1.50 10.89 -2.11
CA GLY A 237 -1.08 10.17 -0.93
C GLY A 237 0.09 10.85 -0.20
N PHE A 238 1.09 11.34 -0.94
CA PHE A 238 2.24 12.02 -0.35
C PHE A 238 1.96 13.45 0.09
N GLN A 239 1.17 14.23 -0.66
CA GLN A 239 0.78 15.59 -0.30
C GLN A 239 0.03 15.61 1.02
N ALA A 240 -0.94 14.76 1.16
CA ALA A 240 -1.68 14.70 2.39
C ALA A 240 -0.79 14.27 3.57
N TRP A 241 0.19 13.39 3.36
CA TRP A 241 1.15 13.07 4.41
C TRP A 241 2.04 14.27 4.78
N GLN A 242 2.41 15.10 3.81
CA GLN A 242 3.13 16.35 4.09
C GLN A 242 2.28 17.35 4.89
N GLU A 243 0.99 17.50 4.55
CA GLU A 243 0.06 18.34 5.30
C GLU A 243 -0.15 17.88 6.74
N TYR A 244 0.10 16.62 7.05
CA TYR A 244 0.06 16.09 8.41
C TYR A 244 1.27 16.45 9.24
N LEU A 245 2.41 16.57 8.60
CA LEU A 245 3.68 16.74 9.26
C LEU A 245 4.05 18.24 9.40
N LEU A 246 3.34 19.11 8.72
CA LEU A 246 3.50 20.56 8.77
C LEU A 246 2.38 21.24 9.56
#